data_2b914b57e7f350354abd6cb6d5daa2b9
#
_entry.id   2b914b57e7f350354abd6cb6d5daa2b9
#
_cell.length_a   1.000
_cell.length_b   1.000
_cell.length_c   1.000
_cell.angle_alpha   90.00
_cell.angle_beta   90.00
_cell.angle_gamma   90.00
#
_symmetry.space_group_name_H-M   'P 1'
#
loop_
_entity.id
_entity.type
_entity.pdbx_description
1 polymer ?
#
loop_
_entity_poly.entity_id
_entity_poly.type
_entity_poly.pdbx_seq_one_letter_code
_entity_poly.pdbx_strand_id
1 'polypeptide(L)'
;MVTVAGLSLESRAWDKESNWRKAELMLRQAAAKGAKLICAPEGFLEGYIVQEKGLTRVKYRSAGESVRRGKHISEMRRLCADLGVHFVAGFAERSGPHMHNSAALIGPRGQMIGVFRKVHDMGKEPLNTMGDDFPVFDTEFGRVGIMICFDRQLPESARLLALRGALLICNPSAGMYGETNDVMMRTRAYENGVWIIFSHPRDCLIISPKGEIVARAQGPDEIVLADIDLAQAGTGGPGRHRRPEVYRRLCMPRFRFPSASG
;
A
#
# COMPACT_ATOMS: atom_id res chain seq x y z
N MET A 1 -5.31 2.90 -21.21
CA MET A 1 -5.88 1.83 -20.34
C MET A 1 -4.76 0.95 -19.82
N VAL A 2 -4.79 0.58 -18.55
CA VAL A 2 -3.87 -0.37 -17.91
C VAL A 2 -4.67 -1.31 -17.01
N THR A 3 -4.42 -2.62 -17.12
CA THR A 3 -5.04 -3.60 -16.21
C THR A 3 -4.26 -3.64 -14.91
N VAL A 4 -4.94 -3.41 -13.79
CA VAL A 4 -4.35 -3.47 -12.45
C VAL A 4 -5.03 -4.55 -11.62
N ALA A 5 -4.33 -5.06 -10.60
CA ALA A 5 -4.86 -6.08 -9.70
C ALA A 5 -4.57 -5.78 -8.23
N GLY A 6 -5.51 -6.16 -7.38
CA GLY A 6 -5.32 -6.28 -5.94
C GLY A 6 -5.40 -7.75 -5.51
N LEU A 7 -4.54 -8.15 -4.61
CA LEU A 7 -4.56 -9.49 -4.03
C LEU A 7 -5.22 -9.47 -2.65
N SER A 8 -6.23 -10.31 -2.46
CA SER A 8 -6.82 -10.59 -1.16
C SER A 8 -6.12 -11.83 -0.57
N LEU A 9 -4.84 -11.66 -0.18
CA LEU A 9 -3.96 -12.75 0.22
C LEU A 9 -3.93 -12.92 1.75
N GLU A 10 -4.48 -14.01 2.26
CA GLU A 10 -4.39 -14.36 3.67
C GLU A 10 -3.07 -15.08 3.98
N SER A 11 -2.25 -14.48 4.84
CA SER A 11 -0.91 -14.95 5.16
C SER A 11 -0.86 -15.71 6.48
N ARG A 12 0.08 -16.65 6.59
CA ARG A 12 0.40 -17.35 7.84
C ARG A 12 1.52 -16.62 8.57
N ALA A 13 1.30 -16.34 9.85
CA ALA A 13 2.34 -15.75 10.70
C ALA A 13 3.61 -16.61 10.70
N TRP A 14 4.78 -15.98 10.53
CA TRP A 14 6.11 -16.58 10.54
C TRP A 14 6.47 -17.51 9.36
N ASP A 15 5.55 -17.78 8.44
CA ASP A 15 5.77 -18.69 7.31
C ASP A 15 5.96 -17.95 5.99
N LYS A 16 7.11 -17.27 5.87
CA LYS A 16 7.45 -16.51 4.65
C LYS A 16 7.46 -17.37 3.38
N GLU A 17 7.89 -18.61 3.50
CA GLU A 17 7.99 -19.50 2.35
C GLU A 17 6.62 -19.85 1.78
N SER A 18 5.67 -20.23 2.65
CA SER A 18 4.30 -20.54 2.23
C SER A 18 3.59 -19.29 1.71
N ASN A 19 3.76 -18.14 2.39
CA ASN A 19 3.16 -16.88 1.99
C ASN A 19 3.67 -16.44 0.62
N TRP A 20 4.98 -16.56 0.38
CA TRP A 20 5.57 -16.21 -0.91
C TRP A 20 5.09 -17.14 -2.04
N ARG A 21 5.07 -18.47 -1.83
CA ARG A 21 4.55 -19.42 -2.83
C ARG A 21 3.11 -19.11 -3.23
N LYS A 22 2.27 -18.77 -2.24
CA LYS A 22 0.89 -18.36 -2.50
C LYS A 22 0.85 -17.06 -3.32
N ALA A 23 1.61 -16.05 -2.91
CA ALA A 23 1.71 -14.79 -3.64
C ALA A 23 2.22 -14.98 -5.07
N GLU A 24 3.24 -15.81 -5.29
CA GLU A 24 3.75 -16.15 -6.62
C GLU A 24 2.67 -16.73 -7.52
N LEU A 25 1.89 -17.69 -7.01
CA LEU A 25 0.78 -18.29 -7.76
C LEU A 25 -0.24 -17.22 -8.17
N MET A 26 -0.64 -16.36 -7.23
CA MET A 26 -1.61 -15.29 -7.49
C MET A 26 -1.05 -14.23 -8.47
N LEU A 27 0.24 -13.90 -8.37
CA LEU A 27 0.91 -13.00 -9.32
C LEU A 27 0.89 -13.56 -10.75
N ARG A 28 1.21 -14.86 -10.91
CA ARG A 28 1.15 -15.55 -12.21
C ARG A 28 -0.27 -15.54 -12.78
N GLN A 29 -1.27 -15.80 -11.96
CA GLN A 29 -2.67 -15.78 -12.36
C GLN A 29 -3.13 -14.35 -12.77
N ALA A 30 -2.76 -13.31 -12.01
CA ALA A 30 -3.08 -11.94 -12.32
C ALA A 30 -2.39 -11.49 -13.64
N ALA A 31 -1.11 -11.81 -13.80
CA ALA A 31 -0.35 -11.53 -15.01
C ALA A 31 -0.95 -12.22 -16.25
N ALA A 32 -1.35 -13.49 -16.13
CA ALA A 32 -2.02 -14.24 -17.22
C ALA A 32 -3.36 -13.60 -17.62
N LYS A 33 -4.02 -12.86 -16.71
CA LYS A 33 -5.23 -12.07 -16.99
C LYS A 33 -4.93 -10.64 -17.46
N GLY A 34 -3.67 -10.32 -17.76
CA GLY A 34 -3.25 -9.04 -18.33
C GLY A 34 -2.83 -7.96 -17.33
N ALA A 35 -2.81 -8.25 -16.02
CA ALA A 35 -2.41 -7.26 -15.03
C ALA A 35 -0.98 -6.76 -15.28
N LYS A 36 -0.79 -5.43 -15.25
CA LYS A 36 0.50 -4.75 -15.40
C LYS A 36 1.03 -4.21 -14.08
N LEU A 37 0.14 -3.96 -13.11
CA LEU A 37 0.49 -3.62 -11.74
C LEU A 37 -0.36 -4.45 -10.78
N ILE A 38 0.29 -5.07 -9.81
CA ILE A 38 -0.34 -5.96 -8.83
C ILE A 38 0.03 -5.46 -7.43
N CYS A 39 -0.95 -5.35 -6.53
CA CYS A 39 -0.73 -4.91 -5.15
C CYS A 39 -1.08 -6.04 -4.18
N ALA A 40 -0.15 -6.39 -3.28
CA ALA A 40 -0.36 -7.34 -2.19
C ALA A 40 -0.65 -6.63 -0.85
N PRO A 41 -1.21 -7.33 0.15
CA PRO A 41 -1.48 -6.76 1.47
C PRO A 41 -0.24 -6.31 2.25
N GLU A 42 -0.47 -5.53 3.31
CA GLU A 42 0.53 -5.12 4.31
C GLU A 42 1.13 -6.35 5.00
N GLY A 43 2.47 -6.42 5.08
CA GLY A 43 3.18 -7.45 5.80
C GLY A 43 2.83 -8.89 5.38
N PHE A 44 2.38 -9.08 4.12
CA PHE A 44 1.96 -10.41 3.67
C PHE A 44 3.08 -11.42 3.77
N LEU A 45 4.33 -11.00 3.61
CA LEU A 45 5.45 -11.92 3.54
C LEU A 45 5.66 -12.66 4.87
N GLU A 46 5.75 -11.93 5.98
CA GLU A 46 5.95 -12.49 7.31
C GLU A 46 4.64 -12.78 8.05
N GLY A 47 3.48 -12.44 7.47
CA GLY A 47 2.17 -12.65 8.07
C GLY A 47 1.78 -11.60 9.10
N TYR A 48 2.25 -10.36 8.92
CA TYR A 48 1.90 -9.18 9.75
C TYR A 48 2.10 -9.40 11.26
N ILE A 49 3.21 -10.02 11.64
CA ILE A 49 3.52 -10.43 13.01
C ILE A 49 3.82 -9.28 13.97
N VAL A 50 3.94 -8.05 13.48
CA VAL A 50 4.39 -6.88 14.27
C VAL A 50 3.52 -6.59 15.51
N GLN A 51 2.27 -7.06 15.52
CA GLN A 51 1.33 -6.88 16.62
C GLN A 51 1.25 -8.09 17.58
N GLU A 52 2.09 -9.12 17.41
CA GLU A 52 2.12 -10.26 18.33
C GLU A 52 2.52 -9.85 19.73
N LYS A 53 1.75 -10.33 20.71
CA LYS A 53 2.08 -10.12 22.13
C LYS A 53 3.43 -10.77 22.49
N GLY A 54 4.30 -10.03 23.16
CA GLY A 54 5.61 -10.54 23.58
C GLY A 54 6.64 -10.63 22.45
N LEU A 55 6.37 -10.06 21.28
CA LEU A 55 7.33 -9.98 20.19
C LEU A 55 8.55 -9.18 20.62
N THR A 56 9.72 -9.83 20.60
CA THR A 56 10.99 -9.14 20.89
C THR A 56 11.60 -8.57 19.60
N ARG A 57 12.42 -7.52 19.74
CA ARG A 57 13.15 -6.93 18.62
C ARG A 57 14.02 -7.98 17.88
N VAL A 58 14.68 -8.87 18.62
CA VAL A 58 15.53 -9.92 18.02
C VAL A 58 14.69 -10.86 17.16
N LYS A 59 13.57 -11.35 17.69
CA LYS A 59 12.65 -12.25 16.98
C LYS A 59 12.03 -11.56 15.76
N TYR A 60 11.59 -10.32 15.90
CA TYR A 60 11.04 -9.56 14.76
C TYR A 60 12.08 -9.34 13.65
N ARG A 61 13.33 -9.01 14.03
CA ARG A 61 14.42 -8.83 13.06
C ARG A 61 14.75 -10.10 12.27
N SER A 62 14.57 -11.28 12.85
CA SER A 62 14.83 -12.54 12.14
C SER A 62 13.82 -12.79 11.01
N ALA A 63 12.59 -12.27 11.13
CA ALA A 63 11.60 -12.33 10.07
C ALA A 63 11.82 -11.27 8.97
N GLY A 64 12.50 -10.17 9.28
CA GLY A 64 12.68 -9.04 8.38
C GLY A 64 13.55 -9.35 7.16
N GLU A 65 13.19 -8.78 6.02
CA GLU A 65 13.94 -8.87 4.76
C GLU A 65 14.73 -7.58 4.47
N SER A 66 15.89 -7.73 3.87
CA SER A 66 16.64 -6.60 3.33
C SER A 66 16.19 -6.30 1.90
N VAL A 67 15.89 -5.04 1.60
CA VAL A 67 15.55 -4.59 0.24
C VAL A 67 16.62 -4.97 -0.79
N ARG A 68 17.88 -4.96 -0.38
CA ARG A 68 19.01 -5.22 -1.30
C ARG A 68 19.39 -6.70 -1.41
N ARG A 69 19.27 -7.46 -0.32
CA ARG A 69 19.85 -8.82 -0.19
C ARG A 69 18.86 -9.85 0.35
N GLY A 70 17.60 -9.48 0.57
CA GLY A 70 16.59 -10.41 1.06
C GLY A 70 16.32 -11.52 0.03
N LYS A 71 16.21 -12.76 0.51
CA LYS A 71 15.92 -13.93 -0.33
C LYS A 71 14.63 -13.71 -1.13
N HIS A 72 13.54 -13.46 -0.41
CA HIS A 72 12.23 -13.31 -1.04
C HIS A 72 12.12 -12.04 -1.88
N ILE A 73 12.78 -10.95 -1.49
CA ILE A 73 12.86 -9.74 -2.33
C ILE A 73 13.55 -10.06 -3.67
N SER A 74 14.61 -10.85 -3.65
CA SER A 74 15.31 -11.28 -4.87
C SER A 74 14.44 -12.19 -5.75
N GLU A 75 13.64 -13.06 -5.14
CA GLU A 75 12.68 -13.92 -5.84
C GLU A 75 11.53 -13.12 -6.45
N MET A 76 10.96 -12.13 -5.72
CA MET A 76 9.96 -11.20 -6.23
C MET A 76 10.48 -10.43 -7.45
N ARG A 77 11.72 -9.94 -7.39
CA ARG A 77 12.34 -9.22 -8.50
C ARG A 77 12.49 -10.09 -9.75
N ARG A 78 12.92 -11.35 -9.59
CA ARG A 78 13.00 -12.30 -10.71
C ARG A 78 11.62 -12.57 -11.30
N LEU A 79 10.64 -12.85 -10.45
CA LEU A 79 9.27 -13.10 -10.92
C LEU A 79 8.66 -11.91 -11.67
N CYS A 80 8.87 -10.69 -11.17
CA CYS A 80 8.42 -9.47 -11.87
C CYS A 80 9.07 -9.34 -13.26
N ALA A 81 10.36 -9.67 -13.38
CA ALA A 81 11.06 -9.68 -14.66
C ALA A 81 10.52 -10.77 -15.61
N ASP A 82 10.28 -11.96 -15.09
CA ASP A 82 9.74 -13.09 -15.88
C ASP A 82 8.32 -12.80 -16.40
N LEU A 83 7.49 -12.13 -15.59
CA LEU A 83 6.11 -11.82 -15.93
C LEU A 83 5.92 -10.47 -16.64
N GLY A 84 6.91 -9.59 -16.62
CA GLY A 84 6.81 -8.25 -17.17
C GLY A 84 5.76 -7.38 -16.42
N VAL A 85 5.68 -7.48 -15.08
CA VAL A 85 4.69 -6.78 -14.25
C VAL A 85 5.34 -5.92 -13.18
N HIS A 86 4.60 -4.89 -12.72
CA HIS A 86 4.92 -4.18 -11.49
C HIS A 86 4.28 -4.87 -10.30
N PHE A 87 4.99 -4.91 -9.18
CA PHE A 87 4.49 -5.51 -7.94
C PHE A 87 4.72 -4.58 -6.75
N VAL A 88 3.65 -4.28 -6.02
CA VAL A 88 3.70 -3.60 -4.72
C VAL A 88 3.61 -4.65 -3.63
N ALA A 89 4.72 -4.90 -2.94
CA ALA A 89 4.89 -5.97 -1.96
C ALA A 89 5.04 -5.41 -0.53
N GLY A 90 4.08 -5.72 0.36
CA GLY A 90 4.15 -5.38 1.78
C GLY A 90 5.01 -6.37 2.58
N PHE A 91 5.95 -5.89 3.40
CA PHE A 91 6.85 -6.74 4.20
C PHE A 91 7.50 -6.00 5.37
N ALA A 92 7.97 -6.75 6.38
CA ALA A 92 8.86 -6.23 7.42
C ALA A 92 10.26 -5.98 6.84
N GLU A 93 10.65 -4.72 6.71
CA GLU A 93 11.97 -4.33 6.21
C GLU A 93 13.00 -4.31 7.34
N ARG A 94 14.16 -4.93 7.12
CA ARG A 94 15.34 -4.80 7.95
C ARG A 94 16.36 -3.88 7.28
N SER A 95 16.57 -2.69 7.84
CA SER A 95 17.48 -1.65 7.34
C SER A 95 18.47 -1.23 8.43
N GLY A 96 19.70 -1.70 8.36
CA GLY A 96 20.69 -1.47 9.43
C GLY A 96 20.16 -1.94 10.79
N PRO A 97 20.17 -1.08 11.84
CA PRO A 97 19.61 -1.40 13.15
C PRO A 97 18.07 -1.32 13.21
N HIS A 98 17.44 -0.74 12.19
CA HIS A 98 16.01 -0.42 12.18
C HIS A 98 15.17 -1.52 11.54
N MET A 99 13.92 -1.61 11.99
CA MET A 99 12.84 -2.34 11.35
C MET A 99 11.80 -1.35 10.86
N HIS A 100 11.21 -1.60 9.70
CA HIS A 100 10.14 -0.78 9.15
C HIS A 100 9.02 -1.68 8.64
N ASN A 101 7.80 -1.19 8.69
CA ASN A 101 6.69 -1.71 7.91
C ASN A 101 6.77 -1.05 6.53
N SER A 102 7.08 -1.80 5.50
CA SER A 102 7.45 -1.28 4.18
C SER A 102 6.65 -1.90 3.06
N ALA A 103 6.52 -1.16 1.97
CA ALA A 103 6.04 -1.66 0.69
C ALA A 103 7.05 -1.31 -0.42
N ALA A 104 7.52 -2.35 -1.11
CA ALA A 104 8.44 -2.20 -2.24
C ALA A 104 7.65 -2.16 -3.55
N LEU A 105 7.93 -1.19 -4.42
CA LEU A 105 7.52 -1.20 -5.82
C LEU A 105 8.64 -1.79 -6.67
N ILE A 106 8.41 -2.96 -7.20
CA ILE A 106 9.30 -3.70 -8.10
C ILE A 106 8.76 -3.54 -9.52
N GLY A 107 9.63 -3.24 -10.47
CA GLY A 107 9.25 -3.01 -11.86
C GLY A 107 9.39 -4.24 -12.75
N PRO A 108 8.91 -4.12 -14.01
CA PRO A 108 8.77 -5.25 -14.97
C PRO A 108 10.09 -5.79 -15.52
N ARG A 109 11.23 -5.21 -15.15
CA ARG A 109 12.58 -5.74 -15.42
C ARG A 109 13.26 -6.25 -14.14
N GLY A 110 12.50 -6.42 -13.05
CA GLY A 110 13.01 -6.79 -11.73
C GLY A 110 13.79 -5.67 -11.02
N GLN A 111 13.74 -4.43 -11.53
CA GLN A 111 14.34 -3.29 -10.85
C GLN A 111 13.53 -2.88 -9.62
N MET A 112 14.23 -2.51 -8.55
CA MET A 112 13.60 -1.84 -7.42
C MET A 112 13.35 -0.39 -7.81
N ILE A 113 12.09 -0.03 -8.08
CA ILE A 113 11.70 1.34 -8.42
C ILE A 113 11.74 2.21 -7.18
N GLY A 114 11.20 1.71 -6.06
CA GLY A 114 11.24 2.40 -4.79
C GLY A 114 10.70 1.60 -3.62
N VAL A 115 10.83 2.17 -2.44
CA VAL A 115 10.31 1.60 -1.18
C VAL A 115 9.62 2.69 -0.40
N PHE A 116 8.39 2.44 0.02
CA PHE A 116 7.66 3.26 0.96
C PHE A 116 7.75 2.62 2.35
N ARG A 117 8.04 3.41 3.35
CA ARG A 117 8.01 3.05 4.77
C ARG A 117 6.82 3.71 5.43
N LYS A 118 6.01 2.95 6.12
CA LYS A 118 4.80 3.43 6.81
C LYS A 118 5.13 4.62 7.71
N VAL A 119 4.35 5.71 7.54
CA VAL A 119 4.60 6.98 8.23
C VAL A 119 3.78 7.08 9.52
N HIS A 120 2.55 6.56 9.52
CA HIS A 120 1.67 6.69 10.68
C HIS A 120 1.37 5.33 11.32
N ASP A 121 1.40 5.31 12.64
CA ASP A 121 1.01 4.18 13.49
C ASP A 121 0.12 4.66 14.64
N MET A 122 -0.74 3.77 15.12
CA MET A 122 -1.59 3.98 16.31
C MET A 122 -0.89 3.56 17.62
N GLY A 123 0.43 3.46 17.65
CA GLY A 123 1.16 2.87 18.79
C GLY A 123 1.07 1.34 18.85
N LYS A 124 0.62 0.69 17.77
CA LYS A 124 0.49 -0.77 17.68
C LYS A 124 1.70 -1.47 17.08
N GLU A 125 2.65 -0.71 16.56
CA GLU A 125 3.87 -1.22 15.93
C GLU A 125 5.14 -0.69 16.61
N PRO A 126 5.31 -0.89 17.92
CA PRO A 126 6.38 -0.23 18.71
C PRO A 126 7.80 -0.66 18.33
N LEU A 127 7.96 -1.73 17.57
CA LEU A 127 9.25 -2.22 17.10
C LEU A 127 9.66 -1.62 15.75
N ASN A 128 8.77 -0.92 15.06
CA ASN A 128 9.04 -0.26 13.79
C ASN A 128 9.54 1.17 13.99
N THR A 129 10.47 1.55 13.15
CA THR A 129 10.83 2.95 12.91
C THR A 129 9.92 3.46 11.80
N MET A 130 9.20 4.55 12.05
CA MET A 130 8.32 5.16 11.07
C MET A 130 9.12 5.76 9.90
N GLY A 131 8.49 5.83 8.72
CA GLY A 131 8.97 6.62 7.61
C GLY A 131 8.75 8.11 7.85
N ASP A 132 9.33 8.93 7.02
CA ASP A 132 9.35 10.39 7.13
C ASP A 132 8.89 11.11 5.85
N ASP A 133 8.49 10.35 4.83
CA ASP A 133 8.07 10.91 3.54
C ASP A 133 7.00 10.08 2.83
N PHE A 134 6.28 10.72 1.89
CA PHE A 134 5.32 10.12 0.97
C PHE A 134 5.81 10.26 -0.48
N PRO A 135 6.81 9.49 -0.91
CA PRO A 135 7.33 9.55 -2.27
C PRO A 135 6.31 9.05 -3.29
N VAL A 136 6.42 9.54 -4.52
CA VAL A 136 5.75 8.98 -5.69
C VAL A 136 6.79 8.39 -6.63
N PHE A 137 6.42 7.38 -7.39
CA PHE A 137 7.33 6.60 -8.20
C PHE A 137 6.87 6.64 -9.66
N ASP A 138 7.82 6.93 -10.57
CA ASP A 138 7.54 6.93 -12.00
C ASP A 138 7.46 5.50 -12.54
N THR A 139 6.42 5.23 -13.32
CA THR A 139 6.23 3.99 -14.10
C THR A 139 5.92 4.36 -15.55
N GLU A 140 5.95 3.38 -16.46
CA GLU A 140 5.64 3.63 -17.88
C GLU A 140 4.19 4.07 -18.13
N PHE A 141 3.28 3.86 -17.19
CA PHE A 141 1.88 4.30 -17.29
C PHE A 141 1.53 5.50 -16.41
N GLY A 142 2.51 6.06 -15.69
CA GLY A 142 2.33 7.26 -14.86
C GLY A 142 2.88 7.10 -13.44
N ARG A 143 2.60 8.09 -12.59
CA ARG A 143 3.11 8.12 -11.21
C ARG A 143 2.23 7.30 -10.28
N VAL A 144 2.87 6.43 -9.51
CA VAL A 144 2.25 5.58 -8.49
C VAL A 144 2.68 6.04 -7.11
N GLY A 145 1.72 6.30 -6.23
CA GLY A 145 1.92 6.53 -4.81
C GLY A 145 1.67 5.26 -4.00
N ILE A 146 2.27 5.18 -2.82
CA ILE A 146 2.01 4.10 -1.85
C ILE A 146 1.71 4.73 -0.50
N MET A 147 0.68 4.22 0.18
CA MET A 147 0.40 4.45 1.60
C MET A 147 0.07 3.11 2.24
N ILE A 148 0.47 2.89 3.50
CA ILE A 148 0.25 1.59 4.15
C ILE A 148 -0.82 1.71 5.23
N CYS A 149 -1.88 0.90 5.09
CA CYS A 149 -2.91 0.65 6.10
C CYS A 149 -3.39 1.93 6.81
N PHE A 150 -2.92 2.19 8.04
CA PHE A 150 -3.36 3.31 8.86
C PHE A 150 -3.09 4.69 8.23
N ASP A 151 -2.10 4.84 7.36
CA ASP A 151 -1.84 6.10 6.64
C ASP A 151 -3.11 6.62 5.94
N ARG A 152 -3.99 5.73 5.44
CA ARG A 152 -5.23 6.12 4.75
C ARG A 152 -6.24 6.84 5.65
N GLN A 153 -6.13 6.66 6.98
CA GLN A 153 -7.04 7.33 7.92
C GLN A 153 -6.78 8.83 8.03
N LEU A 154 -5.55 9.25 7.72
CA LEU A 154 -5.19 10.66 7.67
C LEU A 154 -5.33 11.18 6.24
N PRO A 155 -6.22 12.18 6.00
CA PRO A 155 -6.45 12.72 4.66
C PRO A 155 -5.19 13.33 4.04
N GLU A 156 -4.26 13.78 4.85
CA GLU A 156 -2.98 14.34 4.43
C GLU A 156 -2.13 13.34 3.63
N SER A 157 -2.17 12.06 3.96
CA SER A 157 -1.38 11.02 3.30
C SER A 157 -1.72 10.92 1.80
N ALA A 158 -2.99 10.66 1.48
CA ALA A 158 -3.45 10.61 0.10
C ALA A 158 -3.30 11.96 -0.60
N ARG A 159 -3.51 13.07 0.13
CA ARG A 159 -3.37 14.43 -0.39
C ARG A 159 -1.92 14.73 -0.81
N LEU A 160 -0.93 14.38 0.00
CA LEU A 160 0.48 14.58 -0.33
C LEU A 160 0.89 13.79 -1.57
N LEU A 161 0.46 12.53 -1.67
CA LEU A 161 0.73 11.70 -2.85
C LEU A 161 0.10 12.32 -4.11
N ALA A 162 -1.16 12.76 -4.05
CA ALA A 162 -1.82 13.40 -5.18
C ALA A 162 -1.16 14.73 -5.58
N LEU A 163 -0.77 15.57 -4.60
CA LEU A 163 -0.04 16.82 -4.86
C LEU A 163 1.33 16.60 -5.50
N ARG A 164 1.94 15.44 -5.27
CA ARG A 164 3.19 15.02 -5.92
C ARG A 164 2.96 14.35 -7.28
N GLY A 165 1.70 14.31 -7.72
CA GLY A 165 1.31 13.84 -9.04
C GLY A 165 1.01 12.35 -9.14
N ALA A 166 0.74 11.65 -8.05
CA ALA A 166 0.24 10.28 -8.11
C ALA A 166 -1.10 10.24 -8.86
N LEU A 167 -1.18 9.37 -9.85
CA LEU A 167 -2.41 9.07 -10.60
C LEU A 167 -3.12 7.83 -10.04
N LEU A 168 -2.33 6.93 -9.45
CA LEU A 168 -2.76 5.71 -8.79
C LEU A 168 -2.09 5.62 -7.43
N ILE A 169 -2.85 5.28 -6.39
CA ILE A 169 -2.32 5.00 -5.05
C ILE A 169 -2.58 3.54 -4.71
N CYS A 170 -1.53 2.79 -4.36
CA CYS A 170 -1.62 1.47 -3.79
C CYS A 170 -1.67 1.56 -2.26
N ASN A 171 -2.64 0.89 -1.65
CA ASN A 171 -2.79 0.83 -0.20
C ASN A 171 -2.76 -0.62 0.32
N PRO A 172 -1.56 -1.22 0.49
CA PRO A 172 -1.39 -2.42 1.27
C PRO A 172 -1.96 -2.26 2.68
N SER A 173 -2.80 -3.20 3.12
CA SER A 173 -3.48 -3.13 4.41
C SER A 173 -3.63 -4.50 5.06
N ALA A 174 -3.71 -4.54 6.40
CA ALA A 174 -4.02 -5.74 7.19
C ALA A 174 -5.03 -5.45 8.31
N GLY A 175 -5.40 -4.18 8.52
CA GLY A 175 -6.28 -3.73 9.59
C GLY A 175 -7.76 -3.63 9.18
N MET A 176 -8.38 -2.51 9.50
CA MET A 176 -9.82 -2.26 9.28
C MET A 176 -10.22 -2.43 7.80
N TYR A 177 -11.36 -3.08 7.58
CA TYR A 177 -12.04 -3.21 6.29
C TYR A 177 -13.57 -3.10 6.48
N GLY A 178 -14.36 -3.23 5.40
CA GLY A 178 -15.82 -3.10 5.42
C GLY A 178 -16.29 -1.66 5.28
N GLU A 179 -17.54 -1.37 5.67
CA GLU A 179 -18.26 -0.14 5.32
C GLU A 179 -17.51 1.16 5.67
N THR A 180 -17.00 1.27 6.88
CA THR A 180 -16.23 2.46 7.30
C THR A 180 -14.98 2.66 6.43
N ASN A 181 -14.29 1.58 6.08
CA ASN A 181 -13.16 1.61 5.16
C ASN A 181 -13.59 2.02 3.75
N ASP A 182 -14.69 1.48 3.27
CA ASP A 182 -15.22 1.78 1.93
C ASP A 182 -15.53 3.28 1.78
N VAL A 183 -16.23 3.85 2.76
CA VAL A 183 -16.53 5.29 2.78
C VAL A 183 -15.24 6.11 2.76
N MET A 184 -14.27 5.75 3.60
CA MET A 184 -12.99 6.45 3.68
C MET A 184 -12.22 6.35 2.36
N MET A 185 -12.06 5.14 1.80
CA MET A 185 -11.27 4.94 0.59
C MET A 185 -11.90 5.61 -0.64
N ARG A 186 -13.22 5.57 -0.76
CA ARG A 186 -13.98 6.29 -1.78
C ARG A 186 -13.78 7.81 -1.65
N THR A 187 -13.81 8.32 -0.42
CA THR A 187 -13.55 9.74 -0.16
C THR A 187 -12.12 10.12 -0.55
N ARG A 188 -11.10 9.30 -0.17
CA ARG A 188 -9.70 9.55 -0.55
C ARG A 188 -9.51 9.58 -2.06
N ALA A 189 -10.16 8.68 -2.79
CA ALA A 189 -10.10 8.67 -4.26
C ALA A 189 -10.74 9.93 -4.86
N TYR A 190 -11.96 10.26 -4.43
CA TYR A 190 -12.73 11.39 -4.95
C TYR A 190 -12.09 12.75 -4.64
N GLU A 191 -11.74 13.00 -3.38
CA GLU A 191 -11.21 14.31 -2.96
C GLU A 191 -9.84 14.64 -3.57
N ASN A 192 -9.12 13.61 -4.02
CA ASN A 192 -7.80 13.73 -4.64
C ASN A 192 -7.83 13.53 -6.16
N GLY A 193 -8.92 13.00 -6.72
CA GLY A 193 -9.05 12.70 -8.14
C GLY A 193 -8.05 11.62 -8.60
N VAL A 194 -7.86 10.57 -7.81
CA VAL A 194 -6.88 9.50 -8.07
C VAL A 194 -7.54 8.13 -8.06
N TRP A 195 -6.96 7.18 -8.79
CA TRP A 195 -7.28 5.78 -8.65
C TRP A 195 -6.70 5.23 -7.34
N ILE A 196 -7.40 4.27 -6.71
CA ILE A 196 -6.88 3.58 -5.53
C ILE A 196 -7.06 2.08 -5.67
N ILE A 197 -6.00 1.32 -5.35
CA ILE A 197 -6.06 -0.12 -5.08
C ILE A 197 -5.90 -0.30 -3.58
N PHE A 198 -6.94 -0.77 -2.90
CA PHE A 198 -6.88 -1.22 -1.52
C PHE A 198 -6.70 -2.75 -1.51
N SER A 199 -5.61 -3.24 -0.98
CA SER A 199 -5.28 -4.66 -0.90
C SER A 199 -5.20 -5.11 0.56
N HIS A 200 -6.11 -6.01 0.94
CA HIS A 200 -6.26 -6.50 2.30
C HIS A 200 -6.54 -8.02 2.27
N PRO A 201 -6.14 -8.83 3.28
CA PRO A 201 -6.30 -10.29 3.26
C PRO A 201 -7.72 -10.82 3.00
N ARG A 202 -8.75 -10.01 3.21
CA ARG A 202 -10.17 -10.43 3.11
C ARG A 202 -11.06 -9.49 2.32
N ASP A 203 -10.51 -8.40 1.80
CA ASP A 203 -11.31 -7.38 1.09
C ASP A 203 -10.40 -6.54 0.21
N CYS A 204 -10.57 -6.63 -1.09
CA CYS A 204 -9.80 -5.87 -2.04
C CYS A 204 -10.70 -4.97 -2.88
N LEU A 205 -10.31 -3.71 -3.04
CA LEU A 205 -11.08 -2.73 -3.80
C LEU A 205 -10.22 -2.07 -4.87
N ILE A 206 -10.81 -1.81 -6.03
CA ILE A 206 -10.29 -0.86 -7.01
C ILE A 206 -11.31 0.27 -7.12
N ILE A 207 -10.84 1.50 -6.91
CA ILE A 207 -11.70 2.68 -6.74
C ILE A 207 -11.32 3.75 -7.74
N SER A 208 -12.30 4.27 -8.47
CA SER A 208 -12.12 5.31 -9.49
C SER A 208 -11.87 6.70 -8.88
N PRO A 209 -11.33 7.65 -9.65
CA PRO A 209 -11.21 9.06 -9.23
C PRO A 209 -12.54 9.75 -8.89
N LYS A 210 -13.67 9.13 -9.25
CA LYS A 210 -15.03 9.57 -8.86
C LYS A 210 -15.49 9.00 -7.51
N GLY A 211 -14.68 8.17 -6.86
CA GLY A 211 -15.04 7.49 -5.61
C GLY A 211 -15.97 6.28 -5.81
N GLU A 212 -16.02 5.71 -7.00
CA GLU A 212 -16.80 4.51 -7.31
C GLU A 212 -15.94 3.26 -7.10
N ILE A 213 -16.46 2.26 -6.40
CA ILE A 213 -15.83 0.93 -6.35
C ILE A 213 -16.13 0.25 -7.68
N VAL A 214 -15.12 0.14 -8.54
CA VAL A 214 -15.27 -0.44 -9.88
C VAL A 214 -15.04 -1.94 -9.90
N ALA A 215 -14.30 -2.46 -8.91
CA ALA A 215 -14.11 -3.90 -8.72
C ALA A 215 -13.86 -4.21 -7.24
N ARG A 216 -14.32 -5.37 -6.79
CA ARG A 216 -14.17 -5.86 -5.41
C ARG A 216 -13.98 -7.36 -5.37
N ALA A 217 -13.13 -7.82 -4.46
CA ALA A 217 -13.03 -9.22 -4.01
C ALA A 217 -13.29 -9.26 -2.50
N GLN A 218 -14.21 -10.15 -2.07
CA GLN A 218 -14.62 -10.30 -0.67
C GLN A 218 -14.39 -11.73 -0.21
N GLY A 219 -13.19 -12.00 0.24
CA GLY A 219 -12.78 -13.32 0.71
C GLY A 219 -11.26 -13.44 0.69
N PRO A 220 -10.73 -14.45 1.39
CA PRO A 220 -9.31 -14.74 1.34
C PRO A 220 -8.92 -15.37 -0.01
N ASP A 221 -7.69 -15.10 -0.43
CA ASP A 221 -7.05 -15.72 -1.58
C ASP A 221 -7.75 -15.46 -2.93
N GLU A 222 -8.37 -14.28 -3.07
CA GLU A 222 -9.00 -13.80 -4.31
C GLU A 222 -8.15 -12.74 -5.01
N ILE A 223 -8.37 -12.59 -6.31
CA ILE A 223 -7.73 -11.57 -7.16
C ILE A 223 -8.82 -10.68 -7.74
N VAL A 224 -8.75 -9.39 -7.43
CA VAL A 224 -9.58 -8.38 -8.09
C VAL A 224 -8.79 -7.75 -9.24
N LEU A 225 -9.44 -7.53 -10.40
CA LEU A 225 -8.84 -6.87 -11.56
C LEU A 225 -9.77 -5.77 -12.07
N ALA A 226 -9.18 -4.73 -12.62
CA ALA A 226 -9.89 -3.72 -13.41
C ALA A 226 -8.98 -3.13 -14.48
N ASP A 227 -9.57 -2.79 -15.62
CA ASP A 227 -8.96 -1.94 -16.62
C ASP A 227 -9.21 -0.48 -16.24
N ILE A 228 -8.16 0.25 -15.94
CA ILE A 228 -8.26 1.64 -15.51
C ILE A 228 -7.66 2.58 -16.54
N ASP A 229 -8.28 3.75 -16.67
CA ASP A 229 -7.78 4.84 -17.50
C ASP A 229 -7.15 5.92 -16.60
N LEU A 230 -5.83 5.96 -16.55
CA LEU A 230 -5.10 6.92 -15.72
C LEU A 230 -5.26 8.37 -16.21
N ALA A 231 -5.72 8.60 -17.46
CA ALA A 231 -6.04 9.95 -17.91
C ALA A 231 -7.25 10.56 -17.18
N GLN A 232 -8.08 9.74 -16.53
CA GLN A 232 -9.18 10.22 -15.68
C GLN A 232 -8.67 10.78 -14.32
N ALA A 233 -7.46 10.40 -13.90
CA ALA A 233 -6.86 10.95 -12.70
C ALA A 233 -6.35 12.38 -12.92
N GLY A 234 -6.37 13.20 -11.85
CA GLY A 234 -5.93 14.58 -11.89
C GLY A 234 -6.86 15.57 -12.61
N THR A 235 -7.85 15.09 -13.38
CA THR A 235 -8.79 15.92 -14.13
C THR A 235 -10.03 16.31 -13.34
N GLY A 236 -10.33 15.57 -12.29
CA GLY A 236 -11.49 15.72 -11.42
C GLY A 236 -11.14 15.99 -9.96
N GLY A 237 -12.18 16.02 -9.15
CA GLY A 237 -12.06 16.18 -7.70
C GLY A 237 -11.85 17.61 -7.22
N PRO A 238 -12.21 17.88 -5.96
CA PRO A 238 -12.12 19.23 -5.38
C PRO A 238 -10.68 19.66 -5.06
N GLY A 239 -9.72 18.75 -5.09
CA GLY A 239 -8.32 19.01 -4.71
C GLY A 239 -7.65 20.12 -5.49
N ARG A 240 -8.00 20.33 -6.76
CA ARG A 240 -7.46 21.41 -7.60
C ARG A 240 -7.95 22.82 -7.23
N HIS A 241 -9.03 22.91 -6.45
CA HIS A 241 -9.59 24.19 -5.96
C HIS A 241 -9.04 24.59 -4.59
N ARG A 242 -7.98 23.94 -4.13
CA ARG A 242 -7.34 24.25 -2.85
C ARG A 242 -6.79 25.68 -2.83
N ARG A 243 -6.82 26.25 -1.62
CA ARG A 243 -6.23 27.55 -1.32
C ARG A 243 -5.06 27.37 -0.34
N PRO A 244 -3.85 27.02 -0.83
CA PRO A 244 -2.71 26.66 0.03
C PRO A 244 -2.36 27.74 1.06
N GLU A 245 -2.61 29.00 0.74
CA GLU A 245 -2.35 30.16 1.59
C GLU A 245 -3.12 30.13 2.91
N VAL A 246 -4.28 29.45 2.97
CA VAL A 246 -5.08 29.33 4.20
C VAL A 246 -4.75 28.07 5.01
N TYR A 247 -3.93 27.17 4.48
CA TYR A 247 -3.66 25.87 5.11
C TYR A 247 -2.37 25.84 5.94
N ARG A 248 -1.68 26.96 6.15
CA ARG A 248 -0.44 27.03 6.93
C ARG A 248 -0.57 26.44 8.35
N ARG A 249 -1.77 26.50 8.93
CA ARG A 249 -2.06 25.95 10.26
C ARG A 249 -2.12 24.42 10.31
N LEU A 250 -2.21 23.72 9.18
CA LEU A 250 -2.13 22.25 9.14
C LEU A 250 -0.75 21.72 9.60
N CYS A 251 0.28 22.55 9.56
CA CYS A 251 1.63 22.22 10.04
C CYS A 251 1.80 22.45 11.55
N MET A 252 0.75 22.86 12.28
CA MET A 252 0.84 23.06 13.74
C MET A 252 0.81 21.72 14.50
N PRO A 253 1.57 21.60 15.61
CA PRO A 253 1.62 20.34 16.34
C PRO A 253 0.28 20.01 17.00
N ARG A 254 -0.16 18.78 16.80
CA ARG A 254 -1.23 18.00 17.46
C ARG A 254 -2.52 18.74 17.83
N PHE A 255 -3.65 18.16 17.45
CA PHE A 255 -4.96 18.51 18.01
C PHE A 255 -4.92 18.46 19.54
N ARG A 256 -5.18 19.58 20.19
CA ARG A 256 -5.51 19.61 21.61
C ARG A 256 -7.03 19.63 21.70
N PHE A 257 -7.62 18.50 22.01
CA PHE A 257 -9.02 18.50 22.45
C PHE A 257 -9.07 19.16 23.83
N PRO A 258 -10.05 20.04 24.09
CA PRO A 258 -10.32 20.46 25.45
C PRO A 258 -10.50 19.20 26.30
N SER A 259 -9.82 19.12 27.45
CA SER A 259 -10.15 18.09 28.44
C SER A 259 -11.64 18.23 28.72
N ALA A 260 -12.40 17.14 28.61
CA ALA A 260 -13.73 17.13 29.13
C ALA A 260 -13.61 17.47 30.62
N SER A 261 -13.88 18.74 30.95
CA SER A 261 -14.07 19.14 32.34
C SER A 261 -15.28 18.40 32.82
N GLY A 262 -15.05 17.42 33.71
CA GLY A 262 -16.06 16.66 34.40
C GLY A 262 -17.02 17.52 35.21
#